data_cd603527fb1fcd907ceefdfa00a939ee
#
_entry.id   cd603527fb1fcd907ceefdfa00a939ee
#
_cell.length_a   1.000
_cell.length_b   1.000
_cell.length_c   1.000
_cell.angle_alpha   90.00
_cell.angle_beta   90.00
_cell.angle_gamma   90.00
#
_symmetry.space_group_name_H-M   'P 1'
#
loop_
_entity.id
_entity.type
_entity.pdbx_description
1 polymer ?
#
loop_
_entity_poly.entity_id
_entity_poly.type
_entity_poly.pdbx_seq_one_letter_code
_entity_poly.pdbx_strand_id
1 'polypeptide(L)'
;MNSLERFYATVDRKPVDRPAAWLGMPDIFAQPALFDYYGVKNMHELKLAVGDDFYAVEVPYQSPTASAIYAAFDWYMDGNVDVEDRTLTADGCFKDAEDLEDLDFFEWPDPAQYIDVEECRRRVELAPEGKVVLGMMWSAHFQDACASFGMETALMNMIANPEVYEAVNDKIVDFYLKANEIFYEATKGKLNAVLIGNDMGSQRGLMLSPAMVKEFIMPGCRKLVEQAHSYGLKVIYHSCGSIADVIPDLIEAGVDIVHPIQALAAGMQPELLKEKFDGKVSFCGGVDTQDLLVNGTPEEVCGKVRELRTIFPTGLIISPSHEAIMPDVPPANIKALFDEAQKIYGEE
;
A
#
# COMPACT_ATOMS: atom_id res chain seq x y z
N MET A 1 -25.28 -6.96 -1.90
CA MET A 1 -24.21 -6.66 -2.90
C MET A 1 -23.14 -7.73 -2.80
N ASN A 2 -22.49 -8.13 -3.91
CA ASN A 2 -21.25 -8.91 -3.85
C ASN A 2 -20.04 -8.01 -3.50
N SER A 3 -18.85 -8.59 -3.28
CA SER A 3 -17.67 -7.81 -2.86
C SER A 3 -17.26 -6.77 -3.91
N LEU A 4 -17.34 -7.13 -5.19
CA LEU A 4 -16.96 -6.25 -6.30
C LEU A 4 -17.92 -5.07 -6.47
N GLU A 5 -19.24 -5.31 -6.42
CA GLU A 5 -20.26 -4.26 -6.46
C GLU A 5 -20.09 -3.29 -5.29
N ARG A 6 -19.83 -3.81 -4.09
CA ARG A 6 -19.62 -3.04 -2.88
C ARG A 6 -18.36 -2.18 -2.97
N PHE A 7 -17.27 -2.74 -3.49
CA PHE A 7 -16.03 -2.01 -3.71
C PHE A 7 -16.23 -0.80 -4.64
N TYR A 8 -16.81 -1.00 -5.82
CA TYR A 8 -17.04 0.11 -6.75
C TYR A 8 -18.01 1.15 -6.19
N ALA A 9 -19.08 0.72 -5.50
CA ALA A 9 -19.97 1.64 -4.82
C ALA A 9 -19.24 2.44 -3.72
N THR A 10 -18.32 1.80 -2.96
CA THR A 10 -17.48 2.48 -1.96
C THR A 10 -16.56 3.50 -2.62
N VAL A 11 -15.87 3.14 -3.70
CA VAL A 11 -14.98 4.06 -4.44
C VAL A 11 -15.77 5.26 -4.98
N ASP A 12 -16.96 5.01 -5.51
CA ASP A 12 -17.87 6.06 -6.01
C ASP A 12 -18.61 6.81 -4.89
N ARG A 13 -18.38 6.47 -3.63
CA ARG A 13 -19.05 7.05 -2.45
C ARG A 13 -20.59 6.95 -2.52
N LYS A 14 -21.07 5.87 -3.13
CA LYS A 14 -22.47 5.50 -3.21
C LYS A 14 -22.89 4.69 -1.98
N PRO A 15 -24.21 4.64 -1.66
CA PRO A 15 -24.72 3.78 -0.60
C PRO A 15 -24.35 2.30 -0.82
N VAL A 16 -23.98 1.62 0.26
CA VAL A 16 -23.64 0.19 0.30
C VAL A 16 -24.46 -0.52 1.37
N ASP A 17 -24.67 -1.81 1.20
CA ASP A 17 -25.34 -2.65 2.20
C ASP A 17 -24.52 -2.75 3.51
N ARG A 18 -23.20 -2.80 3.38
CA ARG A 18 -22.19 -2.69 4.42
C ARG A 18 -20.88 -2.16 3.81
N PRO A 19 -19.94 -1.61 4.60
CA PRO A 19 -18.64 -1.27 4.06
C PRO A 19 -17.93 -2.51 3.50
N ALA A 20 -17.10 -2.33 2.46
CA ALA A 20 -16.12 -3.32 2.09
C ALA A 20 -15.12 -3.50 3.24
N ALA A 21 -14.55 -4.69 3.40
CA ALA A 21 -13.57 -4.99 4.42
C ALA A 21 -12.34 -5.68 3.81
N TRP A 22 -11.16 -5.28 4.25
CA TRP A 22 -9.88 -5.80 3.80
C TRP A 22 -9.00 -6.23 4.99
N LEU A 23 -8.51 -7.47 4.96
CA LEU A 23 -7.64 -8.02 6.01
C LEU A 23 -6.21 -7.45 5.96
N GLY A 24 -5.81 -6.95 4.81
CA GLY A 24 -4.41 -6.62 4.58
C GLY A 24 -3.57 -7.86 4.25
N MET A 25 -2.32 -7.81 4.68
CA MET A 25 -1.30 -8.84 4.49
C MET A 25 -0.69 -9.21 5.85
N PRO A 26 -1.30 -10.13 6.61
CA PRO A 26 -0.76 -10.57 7.89
C PRO A 26 0.69 -11.03 7.78
N ASP A 27 1.53 -10.54 8.69
CA ASP A 27 2.94 -10.92 8.80
C ASP A 27 3.10 -12.44 8.89
N ILE A 28 4.18 -12.98 8.33
CA ILE A 28 4.43 -14.44 8.28
C ILE A 28 4.45 -15.07 9.67
N PHE A 29 4.86 -14.33 10.70
CA PHE A 29 4.87 -14.79 12.09
C PHE A 29 3.51 -14.68 12.78
N ALA A 30 2.57 -13.86 12.25
CA ALA A 30 1.20 -13.79 12.72
C ALA A 30 0.32 -14.90 12.12
N GLN A 31 0.65 -15.36 10.90
CA GLN A 31 -0.16 -16.33 10.15
C GLN A 31 -0.44 -17.63 10.91
N PRO A 32 0.53 -18.29 11.60
CA PRO A 32 0.25 -19.53 12.31
C PRO A 32 -0.86 -19.42 13.36
N ALA A 33 -0.88 -18.34 14.14
CA ALA A 33 -1.90 -18.11 15.15
C ALA A 33 -3.28 -17.86 14.53
N LEU A 34 -3.32 -17.12 13.41
CA LEU A 34 -4.55 -16.89 12.64
C LEU A 34 -5.06 -18.19 12.01
N PHE A 35 -4.18 -18.99 11.41
CA PHE A 35 -4.56 -20.26 10.78
C PHE A 35 -5.12 -21.25 11.80
N ASP A 36 -4.47 -21.38 12.96
CA ASP A 36 -4.94 -22.24 14.05
C ASP A 36 -6.32 -21.79 14.57
N TYR A 37 -6.47 -20.49 14.82
CA TYR A 37 -7.71 -19.92 15.33
C TYR A 37 -8.91 -20.12 14.40
N TYR A 38 -8.71 -19.95 13.08
CA TYR A 38 -9.76 -20.13 12.07
C TYR A 38 -9.88 -21.58 11.56
N GLY A 39 -8.98 -22.48 11.93
CA GLY A 39 -8.96 -23.87 11.46
C GLY A 39 -8.64 -23.99 9.97
N VAL A 40 -7.79 -23.12 9.44
CA VAL A 40 -7.39 -23.02 8.02
C VAL A 40 -5.91 -23.32 7.84
N LYS A 41 -5.44 -23.49 6.60
CA LYS A 41 -4.08 -23.96 6.31
C LYS A 41 -3.21 -22.95 5.57
N ASN A 42 -3.79 -21.89 5.01
CA ASN A 42 -3.11 -20.92 4.19
C ASN A 42 -3.88 -19.59 4.14
N MET A 43 -3.23 -18.57 3.59
CA MET A 43 -3.82 -17.22 3.48
C MET A 43 -5.08 -17.16 2.63
N HIS A 44 -5.18 -17.99 1.57
CA HIS A 44 -6.38 -18.02 0.75
C HIS A 44 -7.60 -18.49 1.57
N GLU A 45 -7.44 -19.60 2.32
CA GLU A 45 -8.49 -20.12 3.20
C GLU A 45 -8.83 -19.14 4.33
N LEU A 46 -7.80 -18.46 4.90
CA LEU A 46 -8.00 -17.44 5.93
C LEU A 46 -8.86 -16.28 5.42
N LYS A 47 -8.52 -15.71 4.26
CA LYS A 47 -9.28 -14.61 3.66
C LYS A 47 -10.73 -14.99 3.37
N LEU A 48 -10.98 -16.21 2.95
CA LEU A 48 -12.33 -16.72 2.79
C LEU A 48 -13.05 -16.88 4.14
N ALA A 49 -12.38 -17.42 5.15
CA ALA A 49 -12.95 -17.66 6.47
C ALA A 49 -13.31 -16.36 7.22
N VAL A 50 -12.48 -15.30 7.09
CA VAL A 50 -12.80 -14.01 7.67
C VAL A 50 -13.81 -13.21 6.84
N GLY A 51 -14.08 -13.62 5.60
CA GLY A 51 -14.99 -12.94 4.68
C GLY A 51 -14.37 -11.67 4.07
N ASP A 52 -13.04 -11.64 3.88
CA ASP A 52 -12.34 -10.55 3.20
C ASP A 52 -12.97 -10.30 1.82
N ASP A 53 -13.27 -9.04 1.50
CA ASP A 53 -13.82 -8.67 0.19
C ASP A 53 -12.75 -8.67 -0.91
N PHE A 54 -11.46 -8.71 -0.54
CA PHE A 54 -10.32 -8.60 -1.45
C PHE A 54 -9.57 -9.93 -1.62
N TYR A 55 -8.99 -10.08 -2.79
CA TYR A 55 -8.01 -11.09 -3.14
C TYR A 55 -6.76 -10.37 -3.66
N ALA A 56 -5.75 -10.25 -2.81
CA ALA A 56 -4.51 -9.58 -3.16
C ALA A 56 -3.58 -10.50 -3.96
N VAL A 57 -2.96 -9.95 -4.98
CA VAL A 57 -1.99 -10.62 -5.85
C VAL A 57 -0.73 -9.77 -5.95
N GLU A 58 0.36 -10.27 -5.39
CA GLU A 58 1.67 -9.62 -5.51
C GLU A 58 2.31 -9.93 -6.86
N VAL A 59 3.05 -8.96 -7.40
CA VAL A 59 3.88 -9.17 -8.59
C VAL A 59 4.94 -10.24 -8.28
N PRO A 60 5.02 -11.31 -9.07
CA PRO A 60 5.96 -12.38 -8.82
C PRO A 60 7.37 -12.05 -9.37
N TYR A 61 8.13 -11.23 -8.66
CA TYR A 61 9.52 -10.97 -8.98
C TYR A 61 10.40 -12.20 -8.72
N GLN A 62 11.19 -12.58 -9.70
CA GLN A 62 12.21 -13.63 -9.58
C GLN A 62 13.53 -13.02 -9.10
N SER A 63 13.55 -12.45 -7.92
CA SER A 63 14.74 -11.84 -7.33
C SER A 63 14.84 -12.22 -5.86
N PRO A 64 16.04 -12.09 -5.23
CA PRO A 64 16.21 -12.38 -3.80
C PRO A 64 15.38 -11.47 -2.88
N THR A 65 14.92 -10.32 -3.39
CA THR A 65 14.11 -9.36 -2.67
C THR A 65 12.70 -9.25 -3.24
N ALA A 66 11.78 -8.65 -2.49
CA ALA A 66 10.42 -8.39 -2.95
C ALA A 66 10.35 -7.38 -4.12
N SER A 67 11.42 -6.61 -4.37
CA SER A 67 11.56 -5.65 -5.45
C SER A 67 12.85 -5.89 -6.23
N ALA A 68 12.76 -6.04 -7.55
CA ALA A 68 13.92 -6.25 -8.41
C ALA A 68 14.86 -5.01 -8.44
N ILE A 69 14.30 -3.80 -8.29
CA ILE A 69 15.10 -2.57 -8.23
C ILE A 69 15.94 -2.52 -6.95
N TYR A 70 15.35 -2.94 -5.83
CA TYR A 70 16.04 -3.00 -4.55
C TYR A 70 17.18 -4.02 -4.58
N ALA A 71 16.94 -5.19 -5.16
CA ALA A 71 17.97 -6.22 -5.37
C ALA A 71 19.13 -5.72 -6.22
N ALA A 72 18.87 -4.89 -7.24
CA ALA A 72 19.92 -4.33 -8.07
C ALA A 72 20.81 -3.35 -7.28
N PHE A 73 20.24 -2.51 -6.44
CA PHE A 73 21.04 -1.64 -5.56
C PHE A 73 21.90 -2.44 -4.59
N ASP A 74 21.35 -3.48 -3.99
CA ASP A 74 22.08 -4.35 -3.07
C ASP A 74 23.20 -5.12 -3.79
N TRP A 75 22.97 -5.55 -5.03
CA TRP A 75 23.99 -6.21 -5.84
C TRP A 75 25.24 -5.35 -6.05
N TYR A 76 25.04 -4.05 -6.31
CA TYR A 76 26.15 -3.12 -6.51
C TYR A 76 26.89 -2.76 -5.21
N MET A 77 26.21 -2.87 -4.05
CA MET A 77 26.83 -2.51 -2.77
C MET A 77 27.82 -3.58 -2.27
N ASP A 78 27.51 -4.90 -2.37
CA ASP A 78 28.37 -5.93 -1.76
C ASP A 78 28.26 -7.32 -2.39
N GLY A 79 27.30 -7.59 -3.24
CA GLY A 79 26.99 -8.93 -3.76
C GLY A 79 26.56 -9.95 -2.68
N ASN A 80 26.38 -9.51 -1.45
CA ASN A 80 26.10 -10.35 -0.27
C ASN A 80 25.35 -9.58 0.81
N VAL A 81 24.23 -8.92 0.44
CA VAL A 81 23.46 -8.17 1.42
C VAL A 81 22.52 -9.12 2.12
N ASP A 82 22.61 -9.15 3.45
CA ASP A 82 21.57 -9.69 4.30
C ASP A 82 20.43 -8.65 4.31
N VAL A 83 19.40 -8.91 3.50
CA VAL A 83 18.27 -7.99 3.27
C VAL A 83 17.51 -7.72 4.57
N GLU A 84 17.55 -8.64 5.54
CA GLU A 84 16.87 -8.50 6.83
C GLU A 84 17.51 -7.40 7.70
N ASP A 85 18.79 -7.12 7.53
CA ASP A 85 19.52 -6.12 8.30
C ASP A 85 19.60 -4.73 7.62
N ARG A 86 19.20 -4.63 6.35
CA ARG A 86 19.27 -3.38 5.61
C ARG A 86 18.14 -2.41 6.00
N THR A 87 18.51 -1.21 6.38
CA THR A 87 17.58 -0.10 6.66
C THR A 87 17.71 0.99 5.61
N LEU A 88 16.67 1.85 5.46
CA LEU A 88 16.72 3.02 4.57
C LEU A 88 17.81 4.04 4.95
N THR A 89 18.39 3.94 6.15
CA THR A 89 19.49 4.79 6.62
C THR A 89 20.87 4.22 6.30
N ALA A 90 20.95 2.98 5.81
CA ALA A 90 22.21 2.41 5.34
C ALA A 90 22.69 3.14 4.08
N ASP A 91 24.01 3.19 3.89
CA ASP A 91 24.62 3.78 2.70
C ASP A 91 24.13 3.10 1.42
N GLY A 92 23.71 3.89 0.43
CA GLY A 92 23.29 3.41 -0.89
C GLY A 92 24.42 3.46 -1.92
N CYS A 93 24.18 2.87 -3.09
CA CYS A 93 25.18 2.82 -4.17
C CYS A 93 25.52 4.21 -4.74
N PHE A 94 24.62 5.18 -4.61
CA PHE A 94 24.81 6.57 -5.07
C PHE A 94 25.13 7.53 -3.93
N LYS A 95 25.57 7.06 -2.77
CA LYS A 95 25.84 7.90 -1.60
C LYS A 95 26.85 9.02 -1.85
N ASP A 96 27.81 8.80 -2.74
CA ASP A 96 28.90 9.72 -3.06
C ASP A 96 28.66 10.44 -4.41
N ALA A 97 27.49 10.28 -5.04
CA ALA A 97 27.19 10.93 -6.31
C ALA A 97 26.93 12.44 -6.12
N GLU A 98 27.72 13.27 -6.80
CA GLU A 98 27.63 14.73 -6.78
C GLU A 98 27.12 15.31 -8.11
N ASP A 99 27.27 14.58 -9.22
CA ASP A 99 26.78 14.98 -10.54
C ASP A 99 26.22 13.79 -11.33
N LEU A 100 25.68 14.06 -12.54
CA LEU A 100 25.04 13.04 -13.36
C LEU A 100 26.03 11.99 -13.90
N GLU A 101 27.30 12.34 -14.10
CA GLU A 101 28.34 11.43 -14.60
C GLU A 101 28.66 10.35 -13.55
N ASP A 102 28.46 10.67 -12.28
CA ASP A 102 28.64 9.73 -11.18
C ASP A 102 27.59 8.60 -11.16
N LEU A 103 26.54 8.69 -11.97
CA LEU A 103 25.51 7.64 -12.10
C LEU A 103 25.83 6.61 -13.20
N ASP A 104 26.79 6.89 -14.07
CA ASP A 104 27.07 6.10 -15.30
C ASP A 104 27.61 4.69 -15.01
N PHE A 105 28.12 4.43 -13.83
CA PHE A 105 28.61 3.09 -13.47
C PHE A 105 27.48 2.09 -13.23
N PHE A 106 26.25 2.56 -12.97
CA PHE A 106 25.14 1.73 -12.56
C PHE A 106 24.37 1.17 -13.77
N GLU A 107 24.29 -0.14 -13.87
CA GLU A 107 23.49 -0.82 -14.87
C GLU A 107 22.05 -1.00 -14.37
N TRP A 108 21.13 -0.17 -14.88
CA TRP A 108 19.73 -0.21 -14.47
C TRP A 108 19.05 -1.52 -14.86
N PRO A 109 18.37 -2.20 -13.92
CA PRO A 109 17.73 -3.46 -14.18
C PRO A 109 16.56 -3.33 -15.15
N ASP A 110 16.39 -4.33 -16.03
CA ASP A 110 15.22 -4.45 -16.88
C ASP A 110 14.17 -5.33 -16.17
N PRO A 111 12.97 -4.80 -15.78
CA PRO A 111 11.96 -5.58 -15.08
C PRO A 111 11.49 -6.81 -15.85
N ALA A 112 11.59 -6.82 -17.18
CA ALA A 112 11.25 -7.98 -17.98
C ALA A 112 12.10 -9.23 -17.69
N GLN A 113 13.28 -9.06 -17.08
CA GLN A 113 14.14 -10.16 -16.66
C GLN A 113 13.74 -10.78 -15.32
N TYR A 114 12.91 -10.10 -14.54
CA TYR A 114 12.57 -10.44 -13.16
C TYR A 114 11.11 -10.85 -12.95
N ILE A 115 10.22 -10.56 -13.90
CA ILE A 115 8.78 -10.83 -13.77
C ILE A 115 8.40 -12.07 -14.58
N ASP A 116 7.88 -13.09 -13.91
CA ASP A 116 7.30 -14.26 -14.54
C ASP A 116 5.86 -13.99 -14.98
N VAL A 117 5.67 -13.79 -16.28
CA VAL A 117 4.37 -13.48 -16.90
C VAL A 117 3.35 -14.62 -16.72
N GLU A 118 3.80 -15.89 -16.80
CA GLU A 118 2.90 -17.03 -16.61
C GLU A 118 2.46 -17.16 -15.15
N GLU A 119 3.36 -16.89 -14.22
CA GLU A 119 3.03 -16.85 -12.81
C GLU A 119 2.07 -15.70 -12.48
N CYS A 120 2.20 -14.51 -13.12
CA CYS A 120 1.23 -13.43 -13.02
C CYS A 120 -0.17 -13.92 -13.39
N ARG A 121 -0.31 -14.59 -14.54
CA ARG A 121 -1.60 -15.14 -15.00
C ARG A 121 -2.16 -16.17 -14.04
N ARG A 122 -1.31 -17.10 -13.61
CA ARG A 122 -1.71 -18.16 -12.67
C ARG A 122 -2.24 -17.60 -11.36
N ARG A 123 -1.59 -16.58 -10.79
CA ARG A 123 -2.01 -15.99 -9.50
C ARG A 123 -3.38 -15.34 -9.57
N VAL A 124 -3.68 -14.58 -10.60
CA VAL A 124 -4.99 -13.91 -10.72
C VAL A 124 -6.12 -14.89 -11.06
N GLU A 125 -5.83 -16.02 -11.70
CA GLU A 125 -6.83 -17.06 -11.98
C GLU A 125 -7.27 -17.81 -10.72
N LEU A 126 -6.50 -17.76 -9.65
CA LEU A 126 -6.89 -18.32 -8.35
C LEU A 126 -7.90 -17.46 -7.59
N ALA A 127 -8.14 -16.23 -8.05
CA ALA A 127 -9.06 -15.31 -7.38
C ALA A 127 -10.49 -15.85 -7.41
N PRO A 128 -11.16 -15.94 -6.25
CA PRO A 128 -12.56 -16.40 -6.20
C PRO A 128 -13.48 -15.42 -6.93
N GLU A 129 -14.51 -15.95 -7.57
CA GLU A 129 -15.50 -15.13 -8.28
C GLU A 129 -16.16 -14.12 -7.33
N GLY A 130 -16.35 -12.91 -7.81
CA GLY A 130 -17.02 -11.82 -7.08
C GLY A 130 -16.16 -11.10 -6.04
N LYS A 131 -14.91 -11.52 -5.82
CA LYS A 131 -13.94 -10.79 -5.00
C LYS A 131 -13.27 -9.67 -5.77
N VAL A 132 -12.78 -8.66 -5.06
CA VAL A 132 -11.95 -7.60 -5.62
C VAL A 132 -10.53 -8.12 -5.80
N VAL A 133 -10.07 -8.24 -7.03
CA VAL A 133 -8.68 -8.64 -7.33
C VAL A 133 -7.80 -7.41 -7.25
N LEU A 134 -6.96 -7.36 -6.20
CA LEU A 134 -6.08 -6.25 -5.89
C LEU A 134 -4.63 -6.61 -6.27
N GLY A 135 -4.07 -5.91 -7.25
CA GLY A 135 -2.64 -5.99 -7.57
C GLY A 135 -1.82 -5.24 -6.53
N MET A 136 -0.91 -5.94 -5.84
CA MET A 136 0.01 -5.34 -4.88
C MET A 136 1.29 -4.98 -5.62
N MET A 137 1.38 -3.72 -6.04
CA MET A 137 2.46 -3.23 -6.89
C MET A 137 3.55 -2.50 -6.10
N TRP A 138 3.18 -1.91 -4.99
CA TRP A 138 3.98 -0.99 -4.18
C TRP A 138 4.50 0.20 -4.99
N SER A 139 5.46 -0.01 -5.90
CA SER A 139 6.05 1.04 -6.77
C SER A 139 6.57 2.23 -5.95
N ALA A 140 7.26 1.90 -4.86
CA ALA A 140 7.66 2.82 -3.80
C ALA A 140 8.92 3.63 -4.18
N HIS A 141 8.84 4.40 -5.27
CA HIS A 141 9.97 5.07 -5.89
C HIS A 141 10.73 6.01 -4.94
N PHE A 142 10.05 6.67 -4.01
CA PHE A 142 10.69 7.53 -3.01
C PHE A 142 11.53 6.71 -2.01
N GLN A 143 10.98 5.61 -1.49
CA GLN A 143 11.75 4.75 -0.58
C GLN A 143 12.93 4.10 -1.28
N ASP A 144 12.77 3.66 -2.54
CA ASP A 144 13.87 3.10 -3.32
C ASP A 144 14.94 4.16 -3.65
N ALA A 145 14.55 5.40 -3.95
CA ALA A 145 15.49 6.50 -4.08
C ALA A 145 16.23 6.74 -2.75
N CYS A 146 15.52 6.76 -1.63
CA CYS A 146 16.15 6.84 -0.31
C CYS A 146 17.14 5.68 -0.06
N ALA A 147 16.78 4.46 -0.47
CA ALA A 147 17.67 3.30 -0.33
C ALA A 147 18.92 3.40 -1.22
N SER A 148 18.78 3.97 -2.42
CA SER A 148 19.88 4.07 -3.39
C SER A 148 20.98 5.07 -3.01
N PHE A 149 20.64 6.09 -2.23
CA PHE A 149 21.60 7.06 -1.68
C PHE A 149 21.96 6.82 -0.21
N GLY A 150 21.07 6.15 0.54
CA GLY A 150 20.92 6.31 1.97
C GLY A 150 19.99 7.49 2.27
N MET A 151 19.03 7.32 3.18
CA MET A 151 17.94 8.29 3.39
C MET A 151 18.43 9.71 3.68
N GLU A 152 19.45 9.87 4.52
CA GLU A 152 19.99 11.20 4.84
C GLU A 152 20.54 11.90 3.61
N THR A 153 21.36 11.18 2.82
CA THR A 153 21.95 11.70 1.58
C THR A 153 20.88 11.99 0.54
N ALA A 154 19.86 11.14 0.39
CA ALA A 154 18.74 11.37 -0.52
C ALA A 154 18.02 12.68 -0.20
N LEU A 155 17.68 12.90 1.08
CA LEU A 155 16.99 14.11 1.53
C LEU A 155 17.86 15.37 1.37
N MET A 156 19.18 15.23 1.58
CA MET A 156 20.13 16.32 1.32
C MET A 156 20.24 16.65 -0.17
N ASN A 157 20.28 15.64 -1.04
CA ASN A 157 20.39 15.82 -2.50
C ASN A 157 19.16 16.50 -3.10
N MET A 158 17.97 16.32 -2.55
CA MET A 158 16.78 17.09 -2.97
C MET A 158 17.00 18.60 -2.87
N ILE A 159 17.94 19.06 -2.02
CA ILE A 159 18.23 20.50 -1.82
C ILE A 159 19.55 20.87 -2.46
N ALA A 160 20.60 20.07 -2.28
CA ALA A 160 21.95 20.40 -2.70
C ALA A 160 22.23 20.00 -4.15
N ASN A 161 21.73 18.85 -4.60
CA ASN A 161 21.96 18.28 -5.92
C ASN A 161 20.63 17.71 -6.50
N PRO A 162 19.58 18.55 -6.70
CA PRO A 162 18.26 18.08 -7.10
C PRO A 162 18.27 17.32 -8.42
N GLU A 163 19.11 17.72 -9.38
CA GLU A 163 19.22 17.07 -10.69
C GLU A 163 19.69 15.60 -10.56
N VAL A 164 20.61 15.32 -9.62
CA VAL A 164 21.10 13.94 -9.36
C VAL A 164 20.01 13.10 -8.72
N TYR A 165 19.30 13.66 -7.72
CA TYR A 165 18.18 12.96 -7.09
C TYR A 165 17.06 12.66 -8.09
N GLU A 166 16.66 13.66 -8.88
CA GLU A 166 15.58 13.50 -9.89
C GLU A 166 15.97 12.47 -10.96
N ALA A 167 17.23 12.48 -11.43
CA ALA A 167 17.70 11.51 -12.42
C ALA A 167 17.59 10.06 -11.90
N VAL A 168 17.96 9.79 -10.66
CA VAL A 168 17.83 8.48 -10.03
C VAL A 168 16.36 8.13 -9.83
N ASN A 169 15.56 9.04 -9.27
CA ASN A 169 14.14 8.81 -9.01
C ASN A 169 13.36 8.58 -10.32
N ASP A 170 13.64 9.30 -11.38
CA ASP A 170 12.99 9.08 -12.68
C ASP A 170 13.33 7.70 -13.26
N LYS A 171 14.56 7.22 -13.13
CA LYS A 171 14.93 5.84 -13.53
C LYS A 171 14.18 4.78 -12.75
N ILE A 172 13.96 5.00 -11.45
CA ILE A 172 13.19 4.10 -10.60
C ILE A 172 11.70 4.13 -11.02
N VAL A 173 11.15 5.30 -11.29
CA VAL A 173 9.76 5.43 -11.80
C VAL A 173 9.62 4.73 -13.15
N ASP A 174 10.57 4.89 -14.08
CA ASP A 174 10.56 4.23 -15.38
C ASP A 174 10.61 2.70 -15.24
N PHE A 175 11.41 2.18 -14.28
CA PHE A 175 11.42 0.76 -13.95
C PHE A 175 10.02 0.29 -13.52
N TYR A 176 9.37 1.00 -12.61
CA TYR A 176 8.04 0.63 -12.13
C TYR A 176 6.97 0.76 -13.22
N LEU A 177 7.01 1.79 -14.03
CA LEU A 177 6.10 1.92 -15.16
C LEU A 177 6.18 0.71 -16.09
N LYS A 178 7.39 0.25 -16.41
CA LYS A 178 7.60 -0.94 -17.23
C LYS A 178 7.21 -2.24 -16.52
N ALA A 179 7.53 -2.37 -15.24
CA ALA A 179 7.12 -3.53 -14.42
C ALA A 179 5.60 -3.64 -14.30
N ASN A 180 4.95 -2.52 -14.03
CA ASN A 180 3.49 -2.44 -13.93
C ASN A 180 2.83 -2.77 -15.27
N GLU A 181 3.37 -2.27 -16.41
CA GLU A 181 2.87 -2.60 -17.74
C GLU A 181 2.91 -4.11 -18.00
N ILE A 182 4.02 -4.77 -17.69
CA ILE A 182 4.17 -6.22 -17.84
C ILE A 182 3.10 -6.97 -17.04
N PHE A 183 2.89 -6.56 -15.78
CA PHE A 183 1.90 -7.20 -14.91
C PHE A 183 0.46 -6.90 -15.37
N TYR A 184 0.14 -5.66 -15.72
CA TYR A 184 -1.19 -5.25 -16.18
C TYR A 184 -1.58 -5.94 -17.49
N GLU A 185 -0.65 -6.06 -18.46
CA GLU A 185 -0.90 -6.80 -19.70
C GLU A 185 -1.05 -8.30 -19.44
N ALA A 186 -0.22 -8.89 -18.56
CA ALA A 186 -0.32 -10.30 -18.19
C ALA A 186 -1.66 -10.65 -17.53
N THR A 187 -2.22 -9.72 -16.77
CA THR A 187 -3.43 -9.90 -15.94
C THR A 187 -4.65 -9.14 -16.48
N LYS A 188 -4.60 -8.71 -17.73
CA LYS A 188 -5.61 -7.82 -18.35
C LYS A 188 -7.04 -8.31 -18.19
N GLY A 189 -7.89 -7.43 -17.66
CA GLY A 189 -9.31 -7.70 -17.41
C GLY A 189 -9.59 -8.55 -16.17
N LYS A 190 -8.56 -8.91 -15.38
CA LYS A 190 -8.71 -9.67 -14.12
C LYS A 190 -8.57 -8.78 -12.87
N LEU A 191 -7.66 -7.80 -12.91
CA LEU A 191 -7.49 -6.84 -11.81
C LEU A 191 -8.65 -5.84 -11.77
N ASN A 192 -9.02 -5.42 -10.56
CA ASN A 192 -10.00 -4.36 -10.32
C ASN A 192 -9.36 -3.11 -9.73
N ALA A 193 -8.31 -3.29 -8.96
CA ALA A 193 -7.56 -2.22 -8.33
C ALA A 193 -6.09 -2.59 -8.19
N VAL A 194 -5.27 -1.57 -7.94
CA VAL A 194 -3.87 -1.73 -7.55
C VAL A 194 -3.58 -0.95 -6.28
N LEU A 195 -2.66 -1.47 -5.47
CA LEU A 195 -2.07 -0.76 -4.35
C LEU A 195 -0.66 -0.35 -4.75
N ILE A 196 -0.44 0.96 -4.76
CA ILE A 196 0.87 1.61 -4.95
C ILE A 196 1.07 2.61 -3.82
N GLY A 197 2.29 3.07 -3.58
CA GLY A 197 2.47 4.13 -2.60
C GLY A 197 3.91 4.39 -2.20
N ASN A 198 4.05 5.41 -1.37
CA ASN A 198 5.30 5.82 -0.76
C ASN A 198 5.02 6.28 0.67
N ASP A 199 5.83 5.84 1.63
CA ASP A 199 5.73 6.33 3.00
C ASP A 199 6.31 7.73 3.11
N MET A 200 5.44 8.71 3.30
CA MET A 200 5.79 10.13 3.38
C MET A 200 5.66 10.70 4.79
N GLY A 201 4.97 9.96 5.68
CA GLY A 201 4.61 10.42 7.01
C GLY A 201 5.25 9.63 8.14
N SER A 202 5.43 10.32 9.27
CA SER A 202 5.69 9.73 10.58
C SER A 202 4.43 9.84 11.44
N GLN A 203 4.47 9.35 12.68
CA GLN A 203 3.33 9.54 13.61
C GLN A 203 3.07 11.03 13.95
N ARG A 204 4.05 11.92 13.74
CA ARG A 204 4.00 13.33 14.14
C ARG A 204 3.77 14.31 13.00
N GLY A 205 4.06 13.92 11.76
CA GLY A 205 3.99 14.79 10.59
C GLY A 205 4.70 14.16 9.39
N LEU A 206 4.74 14.90 8.29
CA LEU A 206 5.50 14.51 7.10
C LEU A 206 7.01 14.46 7.38
N MET A 207 7.71 13.59 6.66
CA MET A 207 9.18 13.53 6.66
C MET A 207 9.80 14.64 5.82
N LEU A 208 9.06 15.17 4.86
CA LEU A 208 9.41 16.28 3.97
C LEU A 208 8.39 17.41 4.10
N SER A 209 8.74 18.62 3.71
CA SER A 209 7.73 19.67 3.57
C SER A 209 6.74 19.32 2.46
N PRO A 210 5.46 19.78 2.53
CA PRO A 210 4.49 19.56 1.45
C PRO A 210 5.00 20.02 0.08
N ALA A 211 5.81 21.12 0.04
CA ALA A 211 6.39 21.62 -1.19
C ALA A 211 7.38 20.61 -1.80
N MET A 212 8.25 20.00 -0.99
CA MET A 212 9.19 18.97 -1.45
C MET A 212 8.48 17.69 -1.89
N VAL A 213 7.43 17.27 -1.18
CA VAL A 213 6.60 16.14 -1.62
C VAL A 213 6.01 16.43 -3.00
N LYS A 214 5.47 17.64 -3.21
CA LYS A 214 4.89 18.06 -4.48
C LYS A 214 5.91 18.11 -5.61
N GLU A 215 7.13 18.54 -5.32
CA GLU A 215 8.22 18.68 -6.29
C GLU A 215 8.85 17.34 -6.65
N PHE A 216 9.25 16.53 -5.68
CA PHE A 216 10.07 15.34 -5.89
C PHE A 216 9.31 14.01 -5.90
N ILE A 217 8.14 13.91 -5.24
CA ILE A 217 7.42 12.65 -5.12
C ILE A 217 6.18 12.62 -6.04
N MET A 218 5.39 13.68 -6.05
CA MET A 218 4.12 13.70 -6.78
C MET A 218 4.23 13.50 -8.29
N PRO A 219 5.31 13.91 -9.01
CA PRO A 219 5.44 13.64 -10.44
C PRO A 219 5.47 12.13 -10.75
N GLY A 220 6.23 11.34 -10.00
CA GLY A 220 6.28 9.89 -10.11
C GLY A 220 4.93 9.25 -9.76
N CYS A 221 4.32 9.66 -8.63
CA CYS A 221 2.99 9.20 -8.24
C CYS A 221 1.96 9.40 -9.34
N ARG A 222 1.93 10.58 -9.96
CA ARG A 222 0.97 10.91 -11.04
C ARG A 222 1.13 9.98 -12.24
N LYS A 223 2.37 9.76 -12.70
CA LYS A 223 2.65 8.83 -13.82
C LYS A 223 2.12 7.42 -13.53
N LEU A 224 2.35 6.90 -12.31
CA LEU A 224 1.91 5.56 -11.90
C LEU A 224 0.38 5.47 -11.77
N VAL A 225 -0.28 6.50 -11.24
CA VAL A 225 -1.74 6.56 -11.14
C VAL A 225 -2.38 6.64 -12.53
N GLU A 226 -1.88 7.50 -13.40
CA GLU A 226 -2.36 7.65 -14.79
C GLU A 226 -2.20 6.33 -15.57
N GLN A 227 -1.09 5.63 -15.38
CA GLN A 227 -0.89 4.32 -15.97
C GLN A 227 -1.94 3.32 -15.49
N ALA A 228 -2.17 3.18 -14.19
CA ALA A 228 -3.17 2.27 -13.65
C ALA A 228 -4.58 2.58 -14.20
N HIS A 229 -4.95 3.86 -14.25
CA HIS A 229 -6.22 4.31 -14.82
C HIS A 229 -6.36 4.01 -16.31
N SER A 230 -5.25 4.04 -17.08
CA SER A 230 -5.28 3.68 -18.51
C SER A 230 -5.67 2.22 -18.76
N TYR A 231 -5.46 1.35 -17.75
CA TYR A 231 -5.93 -0.04 -17.72
C TYR A 231 -7.32 -0.23 -17.10
N GLY A 232 -7.97 0.87 -16.68
CA GLY A 232 -9.29 0.85 -16.02
C GLY A 232 -9.24 0.41 -14.55
N LEU A 233 -8.06 0.42 -13.94
CA LEU A 233 -7.85 0.00 -12.56
C LEU A 233 -8.10 1.15 -11.58
N LYS A 234 -8.64 0.84 -10.41
CA LYS A 234 -8.73 1.77 -9.29
C LYS A 234 -7.41 1.79 -8.52
N VAL A 235 -7.05 2.95 -7.97
CA VAL A 235 -5.79 3.13 -7.24
C VAL A 235 -6.05 3.31 -5.75
N ILE A 236 -5.53 2.36 -4.96
CA ILE A 236 -5.36 2.49 -3.52
C ILE A 236 -3.93 2.99 -3.30
N TYR A 237 -3.79 4.20 -2.77
CA TYR A 237 -2.47 4.78 -2.50
C TYR A 237 -2.10 4.62 -1.03
N HIS A 238 -0.99 3.91 -0.81
CA HIS A 238 -0.44 3.66 0.51
C HIS A 238 0.54 4.76 0.92
N SER A 239 0.37 5.26 2.12
CA SER A 239 1.39 6.04 2.83
C SER A 239 1.12 6.02 4.32
N CYS A 240 2.05 5.46 5.09
CA CYS A 240 1.97 5.44 6.54
C CYS A 240 2.05 6.83 7.16
N GLY A 241 1.53 6.95 8.37
CA GLY A 241 1.69 8.11 9.24
C GLY A 241 0.79 9.29 8.92
N SER A 242 1.24 10.44 9.34
CA SER A 242 0.55 11.73 9.23
C SER A 242 0.76 12.34 7.85
N ILE A 243 -0.21 12.15 6.95
CA ILE A 243 -0.15 12.60 5.55
C ILE A 243 -1.30 13.55 5.17
N ALA A 244 -2.08 14.02 6.14
CA ALA A 244 -3.27 14.84 5.89
C ALA A 244 -2.97 16.08 5.01
N ASP A 245 -1.77 16.65 5.11
CA ASP A 245 -1.37 17.86 4.38
C ASP A 245 -1.09 17.59 2.88
N VAL A 246 -0.83 16.34 2.49
CA VAL A 246 -0.56 15.95 1.08
C VAL A 246 -1.73 15.15 0.45
N ILE A 247 -2.78 14.83 1.20
CA ILE A 247 -3.99 14.23 0.62
C ILE A 247 -4.57 15.07 -0.54
N PRO A 248 -4.59 16.42 -0.49
CA PRO A 248 -5.03 17.21 -1.65
C PRO A 248 -4.21 16.95 -2.91
N ASP A 249 -2.89 16.77 -2.82
CA ASP A 249 -2.02 16.48 -3.96
C ASP A 249 -2.25 15.05 -4.49
N LEU A 250 -2.54 14.08 -3.61
CA LEU A 250 -2.94 12.71 -3.99
C LEU A 250 -4.29 12.71 -4.73
N ILE A 251 -5.26 13.51 -4.28
CA ILE A 251 -6.54 13.69 -4.98
C ILE A 251 -6.33 14.31 -6.37
N GLU A 252 -5.48 15.34 -6.47
CA GLU A 252 -5.12 15.96 -7.76
C GLU A 252 -4.42 14.98 -8.70
N ALA A 253 -3.61 14.07 -8.16
CA ALA A 253 -2.98 12.99 -8.93
C ALA A 253 -3.96 11.90 -9.40
N GLY A 254 -5.20 11.89 -8.90
CA GLY A 254 -6.24 10.95 -9.29
C GLY A 254 -6.35 9.71 -8.39
N VAL A 255 -5.77 9.72 -7.20
CA VAL A 255 -5.92 8.60 -6.25
C VAL A 255 -7.38 8.38 -5.90
N ASP A 256 -7.86 7.14 -6.02
CA ASP A 256 -9.25 6.79 -5.73
C ASP A 256 -9.47 6.54 -4.21
N ILE A 257 -8.50 5.91 -3.55
CA ILE A 257 -8.59 5.51 -2.14
C ILE A 257 -7.26 5.79 -1.44
N VAL A 258 -7.30 6.49 -0.31
CA VAL A 258 -6.13 6.72 0.56
C VAL A 258 -6.07 5.61 1.62
N HIS A 259 -4.93 4.98 1.77
CA HIS A 259 -4.61 3.91 2.72
C HIS A 259 -3.25 4.19 3.40
N PRO A 260 -3.08 3.85 4.68
CA PRO A 260 -4.15 3.56 5.64
C PRO A 260 -4.63 4.82 6.38
N ILE A 261 -5.84 4.77 6.92
CA ILE A 261 -6.17 5.69 8.01
C ILE A 261 -5.44 5.19 9.26
N GLN A 262 -4.31 5.82 9.60
CA GLN A 262 -3.62 5.63 10.87
C GLN A 262 -4.15 6.64 11.89
N ALA A 263 -5.26 6.32 12.53
CA ALA A 263 -6.04 7.26 13.34
C ALA A 263 -5.28 7.89 14.53
N LEU A 264 -4.19 7.25 15.00
CA LEU A 264 -3.33 7.78 16.06
C LEU A 264 -2.27 8.78 15.52
N ALA A 265 -2.02 8.80 14.23
CA ALA A 265 -1.11 9.77 13.63
C ALA A 265 -1.73 11.18 13.61
N ALA A 266 -0.89 12.20 13.73
CA ALA A 266 -1.34 13.59 13.81
C ALA A 266 -2.15 13.99 12.56
N GLY A 267 -3.35 14.53 12.75
CA GLY A 267 -4.22 14.97 11.66
C GLY A 267 -4.93 13.87 10.88
N MET A 268 -4.74 12.59 11.25
CA MET A 268 -5.33 11.43 10.56
C MET A 268 -6.56 10.86 11.29
N GLN A 269 -7.11 11.58 12.27
CA GLN A 269 -8.34 11.17 12.94
C GLN A 269 -9.49 11.08 11.94
N PRO A 270 -10.31 10.02 11.98
CA PRO A 270 -11.39 9.78 11.02
C PRO A 270 -12.34 10.98 10.85
N GLU A 271 -12.67 11.67 11.93
CA GLU A 271 -13.54 12.84 11.93
C GLU A 271 -12.93 14.01 11.15
N LEU A 272 -11.62 14.26 11.33
CA LEU A 272 -10.91 15.33 10.61
C LEU A 272 -10.77 15.01 9.13
N LEU A 273 -10.52 13.75 8.79
CA LEU A 273 -10.46 13.31 7.41
C LEU A 273 -11.83 13.44 6.74
N LYS A 274 -12.90 13.05 7.43
CA LYS A 274 -14.28 13.25 6.97
C LYS A 274 -14.58 14.72 6.74
N GLU A 275 -14.26 15.59 7.71
CA GLU A 275 -14.51 17.03 7.60
C GLU A 275 -13.81 17.65 6.39
N LYS A 276 -12.53 17.29 6.14
CA LYS A 276 -11.70 17.92 5.11
C LYS A 276 -11.94 17.35 3.71
N PHE A 277 -12.20 16.05 3.61
CA PHE A 277 -12.11 15.31 2.34
C PHE A 277 -13.37 14.54 1.96
N ASP A 278 -14.48 14.73 2.66
CA ASP A 278 -15.75 14.11 2.31
C ASP A 278 -16.15 14.37 0.86
N GLY A 279 -16.56 13.32 0.17
CA GLY A 279 -16.96 13.39 -1.24
C GLY A 279 -15.81 13.58 -2.24
N LYS A 280 -14.56 13.73 -1.80
CA LYS A 280 -13.41 13.97 -2.67
C LYS A 280 -12.59 12.71 -2.95
N VAL A 281 -12.38 11.89 -1.94
CA VAL A 281 -11.60 10.63 -2.01
C VAL A 281 -12.23 9.60 -1.07
N SER A 282 -12.00 8.33 -1.32
CA SER A 282 -12.39 7.25 -0.42
C SER A 282 -11.21 6.86 0.47
N PHE A 283 -11.48 6.16 1.57
CA PHE A 283 -10.47 5.78 2.55
C PHE A 283 -10.48 4.28 2.80
N CYS A 284 -9.34 3.76 3.28
CA CYS A 284 -9.18 2.38 3.74
C CYS A 284 -8.40 2.38 5.06
N GLY A 285 -8.82 1.59 6.04
CA GLY A 285 -8.14 1.51 7.34
C GLY A 285 -9.02 1.87 8.52
N GLY A 286 -8.44 2.49 9.53
CA GLY A 286 -9.12 3.13 10.68
C GLY A 286 -9.21 2.28 11.94
N VAL A 287 -9.00 0.95 11.88
CA VAL A 287 -8.97 0.11 13.08
C VAL A 287 -7.53 -0.01 13.55
N ASP A 288 -7.22 0.70 14.63
CA ASP A 288 -5.85 0.88 15.10
C ASP A 288 -5.12 -0.44 15.41
N THR A 289 -3.91 -0.58 14.84
CA THR A 289 -3.03 -1.76 14.97
C THR A 289 -1.94 -1.58 16.03
N GLN A 290 -1.79 -0.39 16.62
CA GLN A 290 -0.73 -0.11 17.59
C GLN A 290 -1.18 -0.36 19.03
N ASP A 291 -2.45 -0.12 19.33
CA ASP A 291 -3.02 -0.27 20.67
C ASP A 291 -4.33 -1.09 20.65
N LEU A 292 -5.35 -0.61 19.91
CA LEU A 292 -6.68 -1.23 19.98
C LEU A 292 -6.69 -2.71 19.57
N LEU A 293 -6.09 -3.05 18.44
CA LEU A 293 -6.06 -4.45 17.98
C LEU A 293 -5.14 -5.33 18.83
N VAL A 294 -4.13 -4.76 19.48
CA VAL A 294 -3.18 -5.49 20.34
C VAL A 294 -3.72 -5.66 21.75
N ASN A 295 -4.15 -4.55 22.37
CA ASN A 295 -4.47 -4.48 23.81
C ASN A 295 -5.97 -4.41 24.11
N GLY A 296 -6.79 -4.06 23.11
CA GLY A 296 -8.24 -3.91 23.29
C GLY A 296 -8.98 -5.24 23.34
N THR A 297 -10.19 -5.18 23.84
CA THR A 297 -11.13 -6.32 23.85
C THR A 297 -11.86 -6.43 22.50
N PRO A 298 -12.38 -7.61 22.14
CA PRO A 298 -13.24 -7.76 20.95
C PRO A 298 -14.42 -6.78 20.89
N GLU A 299 -15.03 -6.44 22.04
CA GLU A 299 -16.14 -5.50 22.09
C GLU A 299 -15.70 -4.06 21.79
N GLU A 300 -14.53 -3.64 22.25
CA GLU A 300 -13.94 -2.33 21.91
C GLU A 300 -13.62 -2.25 20.42
N VAL A 301 -13.11 -3.33 19.82
CA VAL A 301 -12.88 -3.42 18.36
C VAL A 301 -14.20 -3.28 17.60
N CYS A 302 -15.24 -4.03 17.99
CA CYS A 302 -16.60 -3.87 17.43
C CYS A 302 -17.11 -2.42 17.58
N GLY A 303 -16.88 -1.80 18.74
CA GLY A 303 -17.23 -0.40 19.00
C GLY A 303 -16.59 0.55 18.01
N LYS A 304 -15.28 0.40 17.75
CA LYS A 304 -14.55 1.22 16.78
C LYS A 304 -15.06 1.02 15.34
N VAL A 305 -15.38 -0.19 14.94
CA VAL A 305 -15.97 -0.46 13.61
C VAL A 305 -17.33 0.25 13.47
N ARG A 306 -18.20 0.20 14.49
CA ARG A 306 -19.48 0.93 14.51
C ARG A 306 -19.29 2.44 14.41
N GLU A 307 -18.32 2.98 15.14
CA GLU A 307 -17.96 4.42 15.09
C GLU A 307 -17.52 4.82 13.68
N LEU A 308 -16.57 4.08 13.07
CA LEU A 308 -16.08 4.34 11.71
C LEU A 308 -17.20 4.31 10.67
N ARG A 309 -18.13 3.35 10.77
CA ARG A 309 -19.32 3.27 9.89
C ARG A 309 -20.27 4.46 10.09
N THR A 310 -20.30 5.04 11.28
CA THR A 310 -21.10 6.25 11.57
C THR A 310 -20.44 7.49 10.99
N ILE A 311 -19.11 7.63 11.13
CA ILE A 311 -18.35 8.75 10.57
C ILE A 311 -18.38 8.71 9.04
N PHE A 312 -18.16 7.53 8.46
CA PHE A 312 -18.13 7.31 7.02
C PHE A 312 -19.25 6.35 6.58
N PRO A 313 -20.47 6.83 6.39
CA PRO A 313 -21.57 5.99 5.88
C PRO A 313 -21.33 5.53 4.43
N THR A 314 -20.44 6.21 3.71
CA THR A 314 -19.96 5.86 2.36
C THR A 314 -18.47 6.20 2.22
N GLY A 315 -17.79 5.59 1.27
CA GLY A 315 -16.39 5.93 0.94
C GLY A 315 -15.36 5.37 1.91
N LEU A 316 -15.69 4.33 2.68
CA LEU A 316 -14.74 3.68 3.60
C LEU A 316 -14.67 2.17 3.34
N ILE A 317 -13.44 1.67 3.25
CA ILE A 317 -13.10 0.26 3.38
C ILE A 317 -12.61 0.04 4.80
N ILE A 318 -13.31 -0.77 5.58
CA ILE A 318 -12.88 -1.14 6.94
C ILE A 318 -11.66 -2.06 6.84
N SER A 319 -10.59 -1.66 7.48
CA SER A 319 -9.33 -2.40 7.51
C SER A 319 -8.56 -2.08 8.80
N PRO A 320 -7.62 -2.94 9.22
CA PRO A 320 -6.57 -2.51 10.14
C PRO A 320 -5.90 -1.23 9.64
N SER A 321 -5.40 -0.42 10.56
CA SER A 321 -4.72 0.86 10.25
C SER A 321 -3.29 0.68 9.68
N HIS A 322 -2.95 -0.54 9.31
CA HIS A 322 -1.77 -0.96 8.56
C HIS A 322 -2.09 -2.28 7.85
N GLU A 323 -1.53 -2.53 6.67
CA GLU A 323 -1.76 -3.80 5.96
C GLU A 323 -1.12 -4.99 6.67
N ALA A 324 0.04 -4.80 7.32
CA ALA A 324 0.68 -5.84 8.10
C ALA A 324 0.01 -5.98 9.48
N ILE A 325 -0.53 -7.15 9.76
CA ILE A 325 -1.00 -7.55 11.09
C ILE A 325 0.14 -8.30 11.76
N MET A 326 0.63 -7.75 12.88
CA MET A 326 1.77 -8.28 13.61
C MET A 326 1.38 -9.44 14.54
N PRO A 327 2.36 -10.27 14.99
CA PRO A 327 2.10 -11.45 15.81
C PRO A 327 1.47 -11.20 17.19
N ASP A 328 1.57 -9.97 17.69
CA ASP A 328 1.01 -9.54 18.97
C ASP A 328 -0.50 -9.22 18.91
N VAL A 329 -1.09 -9.20 17.71
CA VAL A 329 -2.52 -8.98 17.53
C VAL A 329 -3.29 -10.28 17.80
N PRO A 330 -4.17 -10.34 18.83
CA PRO A 330 -4.98 -11.51 19.09
C PRO A 330 -5.94 -11.83 17.93
N PRO A 331 -5.99 -13.07 17.43
CA PRO A 331 -6.92 -13.46 16.35
C PRO A 331 -8.41 -13.18 16.66
N ALA A 332 -8.78 -13.18 17.95
CA ALA A 332 -10.13 -12.81 18.38
C ALA A 332 -10.51 -11.36 18.03
N ASN A 333 -9.53 -10.44 18.04
CA ASN A 333 -9.74 -9.04 17.67
C ASN A 333 -9.90 -8.90 16.16
N ILE A 334 -9.16 -9.66 15.36
CA ILE A 334 -9.37 -9.74 13.90
C ILE A 334 -10.77 -10.29 13.61
N LYS A 335 -11.20 -11.33 14.33
CA LYS A 335 -12.56 -11.85 14.19
C LYS A 335 -13.62 -10.82 14.52
N ALA A 336 -13.47 -10.10 15.60
CA ALA A 336 -14.39 -9.04 16.03
C ALA A 336 -14.51 -7.93 15.01
N LEU A 337 -13.37 -7.49 14.43
CA LEU A 337 -13.34 -6.51 13.35
C LEU A 337 -14.19 -6.96 12.17
N PHE A 338 -13.94 -8.16 11.66
CA PHE A 338 -14.62 -8.65 10.47
C PHE A 338 -16.09 -9.00 10.73
N ASP A 339 -16.42 -9.62 11.86
CA ASP A 339 -17.81 -9.93 12.23
C ASP A 339 -18.65 -8.64 12.28
N GLU A 340 -18.10 -7.54 12.83
CA GLU A 340 -18.83 -6.28 12.92
C GLU A 340 -18.87 -5.54 11.57
N ALA A 341 -17.78 -5.55 10.80
CA ALA A 341 -17.73 -4.91 9.48
C ALA A 341 -18.73 -5.53 8.49
N GLN A 342 -19.01 -6.81 8.64
CA GLN A 342 -19.90 -7.58 7.73
C GLN A 342 -21.38 -7.49 8.08
N LYS A 343 -21.76 -6.96 9.24
CA LYS A 343 -23.19 -6.82 9.59
C LYS A 343 -23.91 -5.86 8.65
N ILE A 344 -25.06 -6.30 8.14
CA ILE A 344 -26.01 -5.46 7.41
C ILE A 344 -26.98 -4.89 8.43
N TYR A 345 -26.93 -3.59 8.69
CA TYR A 345 -27.81 -2.96 9.65
C TYR A 345 -29.18 -2.71 9.03
N GLY A 346 -30.25 -3.08 9.76
CA GLY A 346 -31.63 -2.90 9.33
C GLY A 346 -32.31 -4.15 8.77
N GLU A 347 -31.62 -5.29 8.75
CA GLU A 347 -32.22 -6.61 8.51
C GLU A 347 -32.35 -7.36 9.85
N GLU A 348 -33.23 -6.87 10.77
CA GLU A 348 -33.74 -7.63 11.92
C GLU A 348 -35.21 -8.04 11.70
#